data_bb68a42860010d475cc0f054f5ee39ee
#
_entry.id   bb68a42860010d475cc0f054f5ee39ee
#
_cell.length_a   1.000
_cell.length_b   1.000
_cell.length_c   1.000
_cell.angle_alpha   90.00
_cell.angle_beta   90.00
_cell.angle_gamma   90.00
#
_symmetry.space_group_name_H-M   'P 1'
#
loop_
_entity.id
_entity.type
_entity.pdbx_description
1 polymer ?
#
loop_
_entity_poly.entity_id
_entity_poly.type
_entity_poly.pdbx_seq_one_letter_code
_entity_poly.pdbx_strand_id
1 'polypeptide(L)'
;MERIIDMSLSGCNCGVAITGSFCTFDKVKIEIEEMTKLGISVYPIFSERSATYDTRFGRGDDFVKDIQRITGKKVIFTIQEAEPIGPKAYLDVLVIAPCTGNTLAKLCNGITDSPVLMAAKAHIRNNKPLIISISTNDAMG
;
A
#
# COMPACT_ATOMS: atom_id res chain seq x y z
N MET A 1 -6.23 10.82 25.65
CA MET A 1 -6.18 9.51 24.96
C MET A 1 -5.75 9.63 23.51
N GLU A 2 -6.43 10.43 22.70
CA GLU A 2 -6.07 10.64 21.29
C GLU A 2 -4.67 11.16 21.09
N ARG A 3 -4.22 12.11 21.91
CA ARG A 3 -2.87 12.67 21.85
C ARG A 3 -1.79 11.61 22.09
N ILE A 4 -2.05 10.65 22.98
CA ILE A 4 -1.08 9.58 23.26
C ILE A 4 -0.97 8.67 22.05
N ILE A 5 -2.09 8.36 21.39
CA ILE A 5 -2.12 7.54 20.17
C ILE A 5 -1.37 8.26 19.06
N ASP A 6 -1.62 9.56 18.85
CA ASP A 6 -0.95 10.36 17.83
C ASP A 6 0.56 10.38 18.04
N MET A 7 1.01 10.58 19.28
CA MET A 7 2.43 10.58 19.60
C MET A 7 3.08 9.22 19.35
N SER A 8 2.37 8.12 19.64
CA SER A 8 2.91 6.77 19.44
C SER A 8 3.04 6.40 17.96
N LEU A 9 2.23 7.00 17.08
CA LEU A 9 2.27 6.76 15.65
C LEU A 9 3.16 7.74 14.88
N SER A 10 3.46 8.89 15.49
CA SER A 10 4.31 9.89 14.84
C SER A 10 5.71 9.33 14.57
N GLY A 11 6.17 9.50 13.34
CA GLY A 11 7.44 8.96 12.89
C GLY A 11 7.41 7.50 12.44
N CYS A 12 6.25 6.84 12.52
CA CYS A 12 6.10 5.48 12.01
C CYS A 12 6.18 5.49 10.48
N ASN A 13 7.01 4.61 9.92
CA ASN A 13 7.12 4.40 8.48
C ASN A 13 6.17 3.29 8.05
N CYS A 14 5.11 3.66 7.35
CA CYS A 14 4.07 2.73 6.94
C CYS A 14 4.02 2.61 5.41
N GLY A 15 4.27 1.43 4.88
CA GLY A 15 4.01 1.14 3.48
C GLY A 15 2.51 0.92 3.28
N VAL A 16 1.93 1.59 2.31
CA VAL A 16 0.53 1.36 1.91
C VAL A 16 0.53 0.85 0.49
N ALA A 17 0.24 -0.42 0.35
CA ALA A 17 0.23 -1.11 -0.94
C ALA A 17 -1.21 -1.23 -1.44
N ILE A 18 -1.44 -0.75 -2.65
CA ILE A 18 -2.78 -0.64 -3.23
C ILE A 18 -2.89 -1.57 -4.43
N THR A 19 -3.90 -2.43 -4.43
CA THR A 19 -4.19 -3.31 -5.56
C THR A 19 -5.54 -2.98 -6.20
N GLY A 20 -5.81 -3.53 -7.33
CA GLY A 20 -6.72 -3.11 -8.38
C GLY A 20 -8.21 -2.92 -8.14
N SER A 21 -8.68 -2.49 -6.98
CA SER A 21 -10.10 -2.20 -6.78
C SER A 21 -10.37 -0.69 -6.82
N PHE A 22 -10.71 -0.17 -7.99
CA PHE A 22 -10.86 1.27 -8.23
C PHE A 22 -11.97 1.92 -7.41
N CYS A 23 -13.03 1.18 -7.10
CA CYS A 23 -14.15 1.74 -6.34
C CYS A 23 -13.79 2.10 -4.90
N THR A 24 -12.65 1.64 -4.41
CA THR A 24 -12.18 1.94 -3.04
C THR A 24 -11.07 2.99 -2.99
N PHE A 25 -10.60 3.48 -4.15
CA PHE A 25 -9.47 4.42 -4.20
C PHE A 25 -9.73 5.72 -3.44
N ASP A 26 -10.93 6.28 -3.56
CA ASP A 26 -11.27 7.52 -2.84
C ASP A 26 -11.20 7.32 -1.32
N LYS A 27 -11.65 6.17 -0.84
CA LYS A 27 -11.58 5.82 0.58
C LYS A 27 -10.14 5.66 1.04
N VAL A 28 -9.32 4.99 0.25
CA VAL A 28 -7.90 4.80 0.54
C VAL A 28 -7.18 6.15 0.62
N LYS A 29 -7.49 7.05 -0.31
CA LYS A 29 -6.93 8.39 -0.33
C LYS A 29 -7.24 9.15 0.96
N ILE A 30 -8.49 9.11 1.42
CA ILE A 30 -8.91 9.74 2.67
C ILE A 30 -8.13 9.15 3.85
N GLU A 31 -8.00 7.84 3.90
CA GLU A 31 -7.25 7.17 4.98
C GLU A 31 -5.77 7.56 4.97
N ILE A 32 -5.16 7.66 3.79
CA ILE A 32 -3.77 8.09 3.67
C ILE A 32 -3.62 9.54 4.17
N GLU A 33 -4.56 10.42 3.83
CA GLU A 33 -4.56 11.79 4.34
C GLU A 33 -4.60 11.81 5.87
N GLU A 34 -5.47 11.02 6.47
CA GLU A 34 -5.57 10.93 7.93
C GLU A 34 -4.28 10.39 8.56
N MET A 35 -3.67 9.38 7.94
CA MET A 35 -2.41 8.84 8.41
C MET A 35 -1.30 9.89 8.41
N THR A 36 -1.21 10.69 7.35
CA THR A 36 -0.19 11.75 7.26
C THR A 36 -0.43 12.84 8.30
N LYS A 37 -1.69 13.15 8.62
CA LYS A 37 -2.03 14.11 9.69
C LYS A 37 -1.58 13.61 11.06
N LEU A 38 -1.55 12.30 11.27
CA LEU A 38 -1.07 11.70 12.52
C LEU A 38 0.46 11.65 12.61
N GLY A 39 1.17 12.15 11.61
CA GLY A 39 2.63 12.13 11.58
C GLY A 39 3.23 10.83 11.06
N ILE A 40 2.43 9.97 10.46
CA ILE A 40 2.90 8.73 9.84
C ILE A 40 3.53 9.06 8.49
N SER A 41 4.73 8.53 8.24
CA SER A 41 5.36 8.58 6.92
C SER A 41 4.81 7.47 6.06
N VAL A 42 3.99 7.82 5.09
CA VAL A 42 3.35 6.83 4.19
C VAL A 42 4.19 6.64 2.94
N TYR A 43 4.55 5.40 2.65
CA TYR A 43 5.28 4.98 1.46
C TYR A 43 4.30 4.25 0.52
N PRO A 44 3.84 4.91 -0.54
CA PRO A 44 2.83 4.31 -1.41
C PRO A 44 3.44 3.32 -2.39
N ILE A 45 2.80 2.16 -2.50
CA ILE A 45 3.22 1.08 -3.39
C ILE A 45 1.99 0.66 -4.20
N PHE A 46 2.08 0.72 -5.52
CA PHE A 46 0.95 0.38 -6.37
C PHE A 46 1.28 -0.85 -7.20
N SER A 47 0.25 -1.69 -7.39
CA SER A 47 0.34 -2.69 -8.45
C SER A 47 0.35 -1.99 -9.81
N GLU A 48 0.92 -2.62 -10.82
CA GLU A 48 0.95 -2.04 -12.17
C GLU A 48 -0.46 -1.69 -12.66
N ARG A 49 -1.43 -2.53 -12.36
CA ARG A 49 -2.83 -2.28 -12.71
C ARG A 49 -3.39 -1.02 -12.09
N SER A 50 -3.10 -0.79 -10.81
CA SER A 50 -3.58 0.40 -10.11
C SER A 50 -2.99 1.68 -10.69
N ALA A 51 -1.76 1.59 -11.19
CA ALA A 51 -1.03 2.74 -11.71
C ALA A 51 -1.44 3.13 -13.13
N THR A 52 -1.75 2.14 -13.98
CA THR A 52 -1.90 2.35 -15.41
C THR A 52 -3.34 2.31 -15.92
N TYR A 53 -4.28 1.93 -15.06
CA TYR A 53 -5.65 1.74 -15.49
C TYR A 53 -6.43 3.04 -15.53
N ASP A 54 -6.84 3.43 -16.74
CA ASP A 54 -7.71 4.59 -16.95
C ASP A 54 -9.15 4.09 -16.97
N THR A 55 -9.93 4.43 -15.94
CA THR A 55 -11.30 3.95 -15.82
C THR A 55 -12.29 5.12 -15.81
N ARG A 56 -13.57 4.78 -15.97
CA ARG A 56 -14.67 5.75 -15.83
C ARG A 56 -14.78 6.35 -14.42
N PHE A 57 -14.08 5.81 -13.45
CA PHE A 57 -14.07 6.30 -12.06
C PHE A 57 -13.00 7.33 -11.78
N GLY A 58 -12.12 7.59 -12.76
CA GLY A 58 -11.04 8.52 -12.65
C GLY A 58 -9.80 7.99 -13.37
N ARG A 59 -8.85 8.87 -13.58
CA ARG A 59 -7.60 8.51 -14.22
C ARG A 59 -6.62 8.00 -13.18
N GLY A 60 -5.99 6.87 -13.49
CA GLY A 60 -4.95 6.32 -12.63
C GLY A 60 -3.84 7.33 -12.35
N ASP A 61 -3.46 8.11 -13.38
CA ASP A 61 -2.45 9.16 -13.26
C ASP A 61 -2.83 10.23 -12.23
N ASP A 62 -4.08 10.66 -12.21
CA ASP A 62 -4.54 11.68 -11.28
C ASP A 62 -4.51 11.16 -9.84
N PHE A 63 -4.89 9.92 -9.64
CA PHE A 63 -4.82 9.28 -8.33
C PHE A 63 -3.36 9.17 -7.84
N VAL A 64 -2.47 8.75 -8.72
CA VAL A 64 -1.04 8.66 -8.42
C VAL A 64 -0.47 10.03 -8.02
N LYS A 65 -0.80 11.07 -8.78
CA LYS A 65 -0.35 12.44 -8.49
C LYS A 65 -0.86 12.92 -7.14
N ASP A 66 -2.12 12.65 -6.83
CA ASP A 66 -2.72 13.01 -5.55
C ASP A 66 -2.01 12.30 -4.41
N ILE A 67 -1.77 11.01 -4.53
CA ILE A 67 -1.10 10.23 -3.50
C ILE A 67 0.34 10.72 -3.29
N GLN A 68 1.06 11.04 -4.36
CA GLN A 68 2.42 11.58 -4.24
C GLN A 68 2.43 12.96 -3.56
N ARG A 69 1.44 13.79 -3.86
CA ARG A 69 1.29 15.10 -3.22
C ARG A 69 0.99 14.95 -1.72
N ILE A 70 0.07 14.08 -1.37
CA ILE A 70 -0.34 13.87 0.02
C ILE A 70 0.78 13.26 0.86
N THR A 71 1.48 12.27 0.32
CA THR A 71 2.54 11.56 1.06
C THR A 71 3.90 12.25 1.01
N GLY A 72 4.12 13.10 0.02
CA GLY A 72 5.42 13.70 -0.23
C GLY A 72 6.45 12.71 -0.75
N LYS A 73 6.03 11.54 -1.22
CA LYS A 73 6.92 10.47 -1.66
C LYS A 73 6.52 9.97 -3.04
N LYS A 74 7.52 9.49 -3.78
CA LYS A 74 7.28 8.82 -5.06
C LYS A 74 6.58 7.48 -4.81
N VAL A 75 5.62 7.17 -5.68
CA VAL A 75 4.97 5.87 -5.67
C VAL A 75 5.95 4.81 -6.19
N ILE A 76 5.98 3.68 -5.52
CA ILE A 76 6.73 2.50 -5.95
C ILE A 76 5.85 1.74 -6.96
N PHE A 77 6.33 1.60 -8.18
CA PHE A 77 5.62 0.97 -9.28
C PHE A 77 6.25 -0.31 -9.79
N THR A 78 7.50 -0.55 -9.47
CA THR A 78 8.25 -1.67 -10.04
C THR A 78 8.75 -2.61 -8.96
N ILE A 79 8.99 -3.85 -9.35
CA ILE A 79 9.56 -4.87 -8.46
C ILE A 79 10.93 -4.39 -7.95
N GLN A 80 11.73 -3.81 -8.83
CA GLN A 80 13.07 -3.31 -8.50
C GLN A 80 13.02 -2.20 -7.46
N GLU A 81 12.02 -1.31 -7.56
CA GLU A 81 11.84 -0.24 -6.58
C GLU A 81 11.38 -0.77 -5.22
N ALA A 82 10.67 -1.90 -5.21
CA ALA A 82 10.19 -2.52 -3.98
C ALA A 82 11.25 -3.36 -3.26
N GLU A 83 12.25 -3.88 -3.99
CA GLU A 83 13.29 -4.74 -3.42
C GLU A 83 14.02 -4.14 -2.22
N PRO A 84 14.39 -2.84 -2.21
CA PRO A 84 15.10 -2.24 -1.07
C PRO A 84 14.36 -2.28 0.25
N ILE A 85 13.05 -2.50 0.24
CA ILE A 85 12.25 -2.65 1.48
C ILE A 85 12.82 -3.76 2.35
N GLY A 86 13.35 -4.82 1.75
CA GLY A 86 13.95 -5.93 2.48
C GLY A 86 15.25 -5.54 3.17
N PRO A 87 16.35 -5.33 2.41
CA PRO A 87 17.67 -5.11 3.01
C PRO A 87 17.77 -3.78 3.77
N LYS A 88 17.08 -2.74 3.35
CA LYS A 88 17.10 -1.45 4.07
C LYS A 88 16.15 -1.42 5.26
N ALA A 89 15.17 -2.31 5.29
CA ALA A 89 14.24 -2.48 6.42
C ALA A 89 13.63 -1.17 6.91
N TYR A 90 13.31 -0.24 6.00
CA TYR A 90 12.88 1.11 6.40
C TYR A 90 11.40 1.22 6.77
N LEU A 91 10.59 0.20 6.50
CA LEU A 91 9.18 0.20 6.89
C LEU A 91 9.00 -0.43 8.27
N ASP A 92 8.19 0.19 9.11
CA ASP A 92 7.79 -0.37 10.40
C ASP A 92 6.60 -1.31 10.26
N VAL A 93 5.70 -1.00 9.33
CA VAL A 93 4.51 -1.80 9.02
C VAL A 93 4.21 -1.67 7.54
N LEU A 94 3.65 -2.71 6.96
CA LEU A 94 3.15 -2.70 5.59
C LEU A 94 1.68 -3.07 5.59
N VAL A 95 0.85 -2.25 4.96
CA VAL A 95 -0.59 -2.46 4.82
C VAL A 95 -0.91 -2.68 3.35
N ILE A 96 -1.60 -3.76 3.03
CA ILE A 96 -2.14 -3.98 1.68
C ILE A 96 -3.63 -3.67 1.75
N ALA A 97 -4.05 -2.55 1.18
CA ALA A 97 -5.43 -2.07 1.24
C ALA A 97 -5.75 -1.21 0.00
N PRO A 98 -6.69 -1.62 -0.82
CA PRO A 98 -7.39 -2.91 -0.79
C PRO A 98 -6.49 -4.06 -1.25
N CYS A 99 -6.71 -5.25 -0.72
CA CYS A 99 -6.06 -6.45 -1.19
C CYS A 99 -7.07 -7.31 -1.95
N THR A 100 -6.87 -7.47 -3.25
CA THR A 100 -7.75 -8.30 -4.07
C THR A 100 -7.55 -9.79 -3.75
N GLY A 101 -8.55 -10.61 -4.09
CA GLY A 101 -8.43 -12.06 -3.94
C GLY A 101 -7.25 -12.63 -4.73
N ASN A 102 -7.00 -12.09 -5.92
CA ASN A 102 -5.85 -12.51 -6.73
C ASN A 102 -4.52 -12.22 -6.02
N THR A 103 -4.38 -11.04 -5.43
CA THR A 103 -3.18 -10.68 -4.67
C THR A 103 -3.00 -11.59 -3.45
N LEU A 104 -4.09 -11.84 -2.72
CA LEU A 104 -4.04 -12.73 -1.55
C LEU A 104 -3.62 -14.14 -1.95
N ALA A 105 -4.20 -14.68 -3.02
CA ALA A 105 -3.86 -16.02 -3.51
C ALA A 105 -2.38 -16.11 -3.91
N LYS A 106 -1.87 -15.11 -4.61
CA LYS A 106 -0.45 -15.07 -4.99
C LYS A 106 0.46 -14.95 -3.78
N LEU A 107 0.08 -14.12 -2.81
CA LEU A 107 0.84 -13.97 -1.58
C LEU A 107 0.96 -15.31 -0.83
N CYS A 108 -0.15 -16.04 -0.71
CA CYS A 108 -0.18 -17.35 -0.06
C CYS A 108 0.67 -18.38 -0.77
N ASN A 109 0.85 -18.25 -2.08
CA ASN A 109 1.64 -19.19 -2.89
C ASN A 109 3.07 -18.71 -3.15
N GLY A 110 3.51 -17.63 -2.50
CA GLY A 110 4.87 -17.14 -2.60
C GLY A 110 5.22 -16.50 -3.94
N ILE A 111 4.22 -16.08 -4.71
CA ILE A 111 4.42 -15.44 -6.01
C ILE A 111 4.75 -13.97 -5.80
N THR A 112 5.79 -13.48 -6.49
CA THR A 112 6.28 -12.11 -6.34
C THR A 112 6.40 -11.40 -7.69
N ASP A 113 5.34 -11.45 -8.48
CA ASP A 113 5.31 -10.90 -9.83
C ASP A 113 4.74 -9.47 -9.92
N SER A 114 4.66 -8.78 -8.80
CA SER A 114 4.22 -7.39 -8.77
C SER A 114 4.98 -6.61 -7.69
N PRO A 115 4.98 -5.27 -7.77
CA PRO A 115 5.60 -4.44 -6.73
C PRO A 115 5.01 -4.69 -5.34
N VAL A 116 3.70 -4.86 -5.25
CA VAL A 116 3.02 -5.13 -3.98
C VAL A 116 3.46 -6.47 -3.38
N LEU A 117 3.52 -7.50 -4.20
CA LEU A 117 3.94 -8.84 -3.74
C LEU A 117 5.42 -8.87 -3.36
N MET A 118 6.26 -8.18 -4.11
CA MET A 118 7.68 -8.06 -3.76
C MET A 118 7.86 -7.30 -2.45
N ALA A 119 7.13 -6.21 -2.26
CA ALA A 119 7.17 -5.45 -1.01
C ALA A 119 6.76 -6.31 0.18
N ALA A 120 5.68 -7.07 0.03
CA ALA A 120 5.20 -7.96 1.09
C ALA A 120 6.24 -9.02 1.46
N LYS A 121 6.82 -9.69 0.46
CA LYS A 121 7.85 -10.69 0.68
C LYS A 121 9.08 -10.10 1.37
N ALA A 122 9.56 -8.98 0.87
CA ALA A 122 10.73 -8.30 1.42
C ALA A 122 10.50 -7.87 2.86
N HIS A 123 9.32 -7.34 3.14
CA HIS A 123 8.96 -6.86 4.47
C HIS A 123 8.79 -7.99 5.50
N ILE A 124 8.14 -9.08 5.11
CA ILE A 124 7.95 -10.25 5.99
C ILE A 124 9.28 -10.82 6.46
N ARG A 125 10.29 -10.80 5.61
CA ARG A 125 11.64 -11.27 5.97
C ARG A 125 12.26 -10.49 7.13
N ASN A 126 11.78 -9.28 7.37
CA ASN A 126 12.25 -8.44 8.48
C ASN A 126 11.51 -8.69 9.79
N ASN A 127 10.62 -9.67 9.83
CA ASN A 127 9.78 -9.99 10.99
C ASN A 127 8.97 -8.80 11.50
N LYS A 128 8.49 -7.97 10.57
CA LYS A 128 7.67 -6.81 10.89
C LYS A 128 6.23 -7.02 10.44
N PRO A 129 5.27 -6.32 11.07
CA PRO A 129 3.84 -6.53 10.81
C PRO A 129 3.43 -6.28 9.36
N LEU A 130 2.63 -7.19 8.84
CA LEU A 130 1.93 -7.05 7.56
C LEU A 130 0.44 -7.10 7.84
N ILE A 131 -0.28 -6.06 7.44
CA ILE A 131 -1.74 -5.96 7.61
C ILE A 131 -2.38 -6.07 6.23
N ILE A 132 -3.38 -6.93 6.13
CA ILE A 132 -4.09 -7.17 4.87
C ILE A 132 -5.56 -6.82 5.05
N SER A 133 -6.06 -5.89 4.22
CA SER A 133 -7.47 -5.53 4.16
C SER A 133 -8.07 -6.11 2.88
N ILE A 134 -8.77 -7.21 3.00
CA ILE A 134 -9.31 -7.94 1.86
C ILE A 134 -10.52 -7.22 1.29
N SER A 135 -10.52 -7.01 -0.03
CA SER A 135 -11.63 -6.43 -0.75
C SER A 135 -11.76 -7.16 -2.09
N THR A 136 -12.61 -8.15 -2.11
CA THR A 136 -12.85 -8.96 -3.30
C THR A 136 -14.25 -9.51 -3.32
N ASN A 137 -14.82 -9.62 -4.50
CA ASN A 137 -16.12 -10.28 -4.71
C ASN A 137 -15.96 -11.81 -4.82
N ASP A 138 -14.75 -12.26 -5.09
CA ASP A 138 -14.48 -13.68 -5.39
C ASP A 138 -14.37 -14.54 -4.13
N ALA A 139 -13.89 -13.96 -3.03
CA ALA A 139 -13.59 -14.69 -1.82
C ALA A 139 -14.85 -15.21 -1.10
N MET A 140 -15.99 -14.64 -1.42
CA MET A 140 -17.25 -14.93 -0.75
C MET A 140 -18.21 -15.76 -1.63
N GLY A 141 -17.72 -16.14 -2.78
CA GLY A 141 -18.51 -16.94 -3.71
C GLY A 141 -18.83 -18.32 -3.25
#